data_c96be0d067ff330cc4f2addacab5815b
#
_entry.id   c96be0d067ff330cc4f2addacab5815b
#
_cell.length_a   1.000
_cell.length_b   1.000
_cell.length_c   1.000
_cell.angle_alpha   90.00
_cell.angle_beta   90.00
_cell.angle_gamma   90.00
#
_symmetry.space_group_name_H-M   'P 1'
#
loop_
_entity.id
_entity.type
_entity.pdbx_description
1 polymer ?
#
loop_
_entity_poly.entity_id
_entity_poly.type
_entity_poly.pdbx_seq_one_letter_code
_entity_poly.pdbx_strand_id
1 'polypeptide(L)'
;MLLLCFNPSQTKLIYFRCTCENCQILNRNEECTCCSEFPVICNKNREAVEMGEVAEAPACITQHPGFQAVCLNRWVLQTAWYQYKQQYHEPYEGPQHKLNRHIAYRQLVRWCWGVVGKEIRVLLPSCAVCCIRAHFPPPGREDDFQFEGFHFADE
;
A
#
# COMPACT_ATOMS: atom_id res chain seq x y z
N MET A 1 14.02 8.74 10.73
CA MET A 1 12.98 9.27 11.65
C MET A 1 12.39 8.12 12.46
N LEU A 2 12.31 8.25 13.76
CA LEU A 2 11.67 7.27 14.64
C LEU A 2 10.24 7.74 14.94
N LEU A 3 9.28 6.91 14.58
CA LEU A 3 7.87 7.14 14.88
C LEU A 3 7.46 6.23 16.05
N LEU A 4 6.68 6.76 16.96
CA LEU A 4 6.15 6.00 18.11
C LEU A 4 4.78 5.46 17.75
N CYS A 5 4.65 4.14 17.64
CA CYS A 5 3.36 3.47 17.51
C CYS A 5 2.79 3.20 18.91
N PHE A 6 1.68 3.82 19.22
CA PHE A 6 0.93 3.52 20.44
C PHE A 6 -0.22 2.57 20.08
N ASN A 7 -0.16 1.35 20.61
CA ASN A 7 -1.28 0.43 20.49
C ASN A 7 -2.11 0.47 21.77
N PRO A 8 -3.34 0.99 21.73
CA PRO A 8 -4.20 1.10 22.92
C PRO A 8 -4.63 -0.24 23.51
N SER A 9 -4.50 -1.34 22.77
CA SER A 9 -4.83 -2.69 23.28
C SER A 9 -3.63 -3.45 23.89
N GLN A 10 -2.43 -2.94 23.72
CA GLN A 10 -1.23 -3.47 24.37
C GLN A 10 -0.38 -2.29 24.82
N THR A 11 -0.11 -2.19 26.09
CA THR A 11 0.73 -1.14 26.72
C THR A 11 2.21 -1.17 26.25
N LYS A 12 2.47 -1.53 25.01
CA LYS A 12 3.81 -1.60 24.45
C LYS A 12 4.02 -0.45 23.45
N LEU A 13 4.90 0.46 23.81
CA LEU A 13 5.50 1.41 22.89
C LEU A 13 6.34 0.64 21.87
N ILE A 14 5.92 0.65 20.61
CA ILE A 14 6.68 0.08 19.50
C ILE A 14 7.37 1.22 18.78
N TYR A 15 8.69 1.13 18.69
CA TYR A 15 9.50 2.05 17.91
C TYR A 15 9.48 1.64 16.44
N PHE A 16 8.92 2.49 15.63
CA PHE A 16 8.83 2.33 14.18
C PHE A 16 9.94 3.16 13.51
N ARG A 17 10.79 2.50 12.73
CA ARG A 17 11.84 3.18 11.95
C ARG A 17 11.36 3.50 10.55
N CYS A 18 11.23 4.78 10.25
CA CYS A 18 10.97 5.26 8.91
C CYS A 18 12.18 6.04 8.39
N THR A 19 12.69 5.64 7.23
CA THR A 19 13.78 6.33 6.53
C THR A 19 13.33 7.04 5.26
N CYS A 20 12.11 6.74 4.77
CA CYS A 20 11.56 7.37 3.56
C CYS A 20 10.84 8.71 3.82
N GLU A 21 10.60 9.06 5.08
CA GLU A 21 9.94 10.28 5.56
C GLU A 21 8.44 10.41 5.22
N ASN A 22 7.83 9.38 4.64
CA ASN A 22 6.42 9.40 4.21
C ASN A 22 5.51 8.43 4.97
N CYS A 23 6.05 7.66 5.90
CA CYS A 23 5.27 6.73 6.70
C CYS A 23 4.50 7.45 7.80
N GLN A 24 3.34 6.90 8.12
CA GLN A 24 2.52 7.29 9.27
C GLN A 24 2.27 6.08 10.16
N ILE A 25 1.91 6.34 11.41
CA ILE A 25 1.54 5.31 12.35
C ILE A 25 0.15 4.80 11.99
N LEU A 26 0.03 3.47 11.82
CA LEU A 26 -1.22 2.79 11.54
C LEU A 26 -1.72 2.04 12.78
N ASN A 27 -2.96 1.57 12.74
CA ASN A 27 -3.63 0.96 13.89
C ASN A 27 -3.01 -0.36 14.35
N ARG A 28 -2.40 -1.12 13.44
CA ARG A 28 -1.74 -2.40 13.75
C ARG A 28 -0.23 -2.22 13.65
N ASN A 29 0.49 -2.84 14.58
CA ASN A 29 1.95 -2.74 14.64
C ASN A 29 2.63 -3.28 13.39
N GLU A 30 2.08 -4.38 12.84
CA GLU A 30 2.58 -5.03 11.63
C GLU A 30 2.54 -4.09 10.42
N GLU A 31 1.59 -3.16 10.41
CA GLU A 31 1.44 -2.18 9.33
C GLU A 31 2.38 -0.97 9.47
N CYS A 32 3.01 -0.79 10.64
CA CYS A 32 3.97 0.28 10.89
C CYS A 32 5.36 -0.12 10.36
N THR A 33 5.46 -0.30 9.04
CA THR A 33 6.67 -0.73 8.35
C THR A 33 6.99 0.23 7.21
N CYS A 34 8.26 0.62 7.10
CA CYS A 34 8.72 1.51 6.02
C CYS A 34 9.00 0.72 4.74
N CYS A 35 8.82 1.35 3.58
CA CYS A 35 9.15 0.72 2.29
C CYS A 35 10.63 0.30 2.20
N SER A 36 11.53 0.99 2.89
CA SER A 36 12.95 0.65 2.95
C SER A 36 13.25 -0.70 3.62
N GLU A 37 12.30 -1.26 4.37
CA GLU A 37 12.42 -2.56 5.03
C GLU A 37 12.05 -3.74 4.12
N PHE A 38 11.55 -3.47 2.91
CA PHE A 38 11.17 -4.49 1.93
C PHE A 38 12.22 -4.56 0.80
N PRO A 39 13.01 -5.63 0.71
CA PRO A 39 14.02 -5.77 -0.35
C PRO A 39 13.43 -5.68 -1.76
N VAL A 40 12.25 -6.25 -1.99
CA VAL A 40 11.57 -6.19 -3.30
C VAL A 40 11.19 -4.77 -3.69
N ILE A 41 10.81 -3.93 -2.74
CA ILE A 41 10.49 -2.51 -2.97
C ILE A 41 11.77 -1.72 -3.25
N CYS A 42 12.83 -1.97 -2.49
CA CYS A 42 14.13 -1.35 -2.74
C CYS A 42 14.66 -1.72 -4.14
N ASN A 43 14.47 -2.97 -4.57
CA ASN A 43 14.81 -3.41 -5.91
C ASN A 43 14.00 -2.68 -6.99
N LYS A 44 12.70 -2.47 -6.74
CA LYS A 44 11.83 -1.71 -7.65
C LYS A 44 12.29 -0.26 -7.80
N ASN A 45 12.70 0.37 -6.73
CA ASN A 45 13.25 1.73 -6.77
C ASN A 45 14.58 1.79 -7.55
N ARG A 46 15.44 0.79 -7.42
CA ARG A 46 16.69 0.69 -8.21
C ARG A 46 16.44 0.44 -9.70
N GLU A 47 15.42 -0.34 -10.02
CA GLU A 47 15.01 -0.61 -11.40
C GLU A 47 14.71 0.68 -12.18
N ALA A 48 14.15 1.70 -11.54
CA ALA A 48 13.92 3.00 -12.17
C ALA A 48 15.22 3.70 -12.59
N VAL A 49 16.29 3.52 -11.82
CA VAL A 49 17.64 4.01 -12.20
C VAL A 49 18.20 3.22 -13.37
N GLU A 50 18.09 1.90 -13.32
CA GLU A 50 18.57 0.99 -14.37
C GLU A 50 17.88 1.24 -15.72
N MET A 51 16.58 1.59 -15.68
CA MET A 51 15.81 1.95 -16.86
C MET A 51 16.04 3.40 -17.35
N GLY A 52 16.84 4.17 -16.62
CA GLY A 52 17.18 5.54 -16.99
C GLY A 52 16.08 6.57 -16.72
N GLU A 53 15.07 6.23 -15.95
CA GLU A 53 13.96 7.15 -15.64
C GLU A 53 14.32 8.19 -14.57
N VAL A 54 15.22 7.83 -13.67
CA VAL A 54 15.71 8.70 -12.60
C VAL A 54 17.23 8.56 -12.44
N ALA A 55 17.90 9.61 -11.98
CA ALA A 55 19.35 9.60 -11.75
C ALA A 55 19.72 8.84 -10.47
N GLU A 56 18.89 8.96 -9.43
CA GLU A 56 19.08 8.30 -8.13
C GLU A 56 17.81 7.55 -7.73
N ALA A 57 17.97 6.43 -7.03
CA ALA A 57 16.83 5.67 -6.54
C ALA A 57 15.98 6.51 -5.59
N PRO A 58 14.65 6.52 -5.78
CA PRO A 58 13.75 7.22 -4.85
C PRO A 58 13.92 6.72 -3.42
N ALA A 59 13.86 7.62 -2.46
CA ALA A 59 13.89 7.28 -1.04
C ALA A 59 12.62 6.57 -0.57
N CYS A 60 11.50 6.80 -1.27
CA CYS A 60 10.20 6.21 -0.99
C CYS A 60 9.58 5.65 -2.26
N ILE A 61 8.90 4.51 -2.14
CA ILE A 61 8.19 3.92 -3.28
C ILE A 61 7.11 4.84 -3.85
N THR A 62 6.51 5.69 -3.03
CA THR A 62 5.52 6.67 -3.48
C THR A 62 6.10 7.74 -4.41
N GLN A 63 7.41 7.90 -4.39
CA GLN A 63 8.17 8.83 -5.27
C GLN A 63 8.71 8.14 -6.53
N HIS A 64 8.55 6.83 -6.65
CA HIS A 64 8.89 6.10 -7.87
C HIS A 64 8.05 6.63 -9.04
N PRO A 65 8.65 6.87 -10.22
CA PRO A 65 7.92 7.43 -11.37
C PRO A 65 6.72 6.57 -11.83
N GLY A 66 6.73 5.27 -11.56
CA GLY A 66 5.64 4.36 -11.88
C GLY A 66 4.53 4.26 -10.84
N PHE A 67 4.74 4.77 -9.62
CA PHE A 67 3.78 4.56 -8.52
C PHE A 67 2.40 5.15 -8.82
N GLN A 68 2.35 6.37 -9.30
CA GLN A 68 1.10 7.05 -9.62
C GLN A 68 0.31 6.30 -10.71
N ALA A 69 0.98 5.89 -11.77
CA ALA A 69 0.35 5.16 -12.86
C ALA A 69 -0.18 3.79 -12.42
N VAL A 70 0.59 3.04 -11.64
CA VAL A 70 0.25 1.67 -11.22
C VAL A 70 -0.81 1.65 -10.12
N CYS A 71 -0.69 2.53 -9.13
CA CYS A 71 -1.47 2.45 -7.89
C CYS A 71 -2.54 3.54 -7.75
N LEU A 72 -2.40 4.69 -8.41
CA LEU A 72 -3.28 5.84 -8.18
C LEU A 72 -4.13 6.22 -9.40
N ASN A 73 -3.83 5.69 -10.58
CA ASN A 73 -4.59 5.98 -11.78
C ASN A 73 -5.89 5.17 -11.80
N ARG A 74 -7.02 5.84 -11.62
CA ARG A 74 -8.35 5.20 -11.54
C ARG A 74 -8.72 4.37 -12.78
N TRP A 75 -8.24 4.76 -13.95
CA TRP A 75 -8.53 4.02 -15.20
C TRP A 75 -7.71 2.74 -15.27
N VAL A 76 -6.47 2.76 -14.83
CA VAL A 76 -5.64 1.57 -14.68
C VAL A 76 -6.24 0.63 -13.63
N LEU A 77 -6.70 1.16 -12.50
CA LEU A 77 -7.37 0.37 -11.46
C LEU A 77 -8.68 -0.24 -11.96
N GLN A 78 -9.46 0.47 -12.77
CA GLN A 78 -10.67 -0.06 -13.39
C GLN A 78 -10.37 -1.26 -14.31
N THR A 79 -9.34 -1.13 -15.15
CA THR A 79 -8.90 -2.21 -16.02
C THR A 79 -8.41 -3.41 -15.21
N ALA A 80 -7.63 -3.18 -14.16
CA ALA A 80 -7.16 -4.22 -13.25
C ALA A 80 -8.33 -4.94 -12.54
N TRP A 81 -9.36 -4.19 -12.16
CA TRP A 81 -10.59 -4.75 -11.59
C TRP A 81 -11.31 -5.68 -12.56
N TYR A 82 -11.45 -5.31 -13.81
CA TYR A 82 -12.09 -6.15 -14.80
C TYR A 82 -11.32 -7.46 -15.04
N GLN A 83 -9.99 -7.40 -15.09
CA GLN A 83 -9.14 -8.58 -15.20
C GLN A 83 -9.29 -9.51 -13.99
N TYR A 84 -9.28 -8.94 -12.78
CA TYR A 84 -9.49 -9.68 -11.54
C TYR A 84 -10.85 -10.38 -11.50
N LYS A 85 -11.91 -9.64 -11.85
CA LYS A 85 -13.28 -10.14 -11.88
C LYS A 85 -13.45 -11.26 -12.91
N GLN A 86 -12.78 -11.15 -14.06
CA GLN A 86 -12.77 -12.20 -15.08
C GLN A 86 -12.09 -13.48 -14.56
N GLN A 87 -11.00 -13.34 -13.81
CA GLN A 87 -10.22 -14.48 -13.30
C GLN A 87 -10.92 -15.18 -12.12
N TYR A 88 -11.50 -14.43 -11.19
CA TYR A 88 -12.02 -14.96 -9.94
C TYR A 88 -13.54 -14.94 -9.82
N HIS A 89 -14.25 -14.28 -10.73
CA HIS A 89 -15.72 -14.19 -10.76
C HIS A 89 -16.35 -13.68 -9.45
N GLU A 90 -15.63 -12.87 -8.69
CA GLU A 90 -16.10 -12.34 -7.43
C GLU A 90 -16.93 -11.07 -7.64
N PRO A 91 -18.20 -11.03 -7.15
CA PRO A 91 -18.98 -9.81 -7.17
C PRO A 91 -18.43 -8.84 -6.12
N TYR A 92 -18.60 -7.55 -6.37
CA TYR A 92 -18.32 -6.52 -5.40
C TYR A 92 -19.53 -5.61 -5.23
N GLU A 93 -20.03 -5.54 -4.00
CA GLU A 93 -21.12 -4.67 -3.60
C GLU A 93 -20.62 -3.73 -2.50
N GLY A 94 -20.15 -2.58 -2.88
CA GLY A 94 -19.60 -1.63 -1.92
C GLY A 94 -19.27 -0.30 -2.56
N PRO A 95 -18.79 0.67 -1.75
CA PRO A 95 -18.45 1.99 -2.25
C PRO A 95 -17.21 1.96 -3.17
N GLN A 96 -17.25 2.78 -4.20
CA GLN A 96 -16.17 2.85 -5.21
C GLN A 96 -14.82 3.23 -4.60
N HIS A 97 -14.77 4.12 -3.61
CA HIS A 97 -13.51 4.51 -2.96
C HIS A 97 -12.80 3.33 -2.28
N LYS A 98 -13.57 2.43 -1.66
CA LYS A 98 -13.03 1.21 -1.03
C LYS A 98 -12.50 0.24 -2.07
N LEU A 99 -13.24 0.04 -3.18
CA LEU A 99 -12.78 -0.79 -4.29
C LEU A 99 -11.48 -0.26 -4.88
N ASN A 100 -11.38 1.05 -5.13
CA ASN A 100 -10.16 1.67 -5.66
C ASN A 100 -8.96 1.42 -4.75
N ARG A 101 -9.11 1.58 -3.43
CA ARG A 101 -8.03 1.28 -2.48
C ARG A 101 -7.61 -0.18 -2.53
N HIS A 102 -8.56 -1.11 -2.51
CA HIS A 102 -8.26 -2.55 -2.54
C HIS A 102 -7.54 -2.97 -3.83
N ILE A 103 -7.97 -2.44 -4.97
CA ILE A 103 -7.30 -2.71 -6.24
C ILE A 103 -5.92 -2.05 -6.29
N ALA A 104 -5.77 -0.85 -5.73
CA ALA A 104 -4.46 -0.20 -5.61
C ALA A 104 -3.47 -1.02 -4.78
N TYR A 105 -3.91 -1.58 -3.64
CA TYR A 105 -3.06 -2.47 -2.83
C TYR A 105 -2.63 -3.71 -3.61
N ARG A 106 -3.53 -4.33 -4.34
CA ARG A 106 -3.23 -5.49 -5.21
C ARG A 106 -2.26 -5.14 -6.33
N GLN A 107 -2.42 -3.98 -6.95
CA GLN A 107 -1.51 -3.49 -7.99
C GLN A 107 -0.11 -3.28 -7.44
N LEU A 108 0.02 -2.71 -6.24
CA LEU A 108 1.31 -2.55 -5.58
C LEU A 108 1.99 -3.90 -5.33
N VAL A 109 1.26 -4.89 -4.83
CA VAL A 109 1.77 -6.25 -4.60
C VAL A 109 2.22 -6.88 -5.92
N ARG A 110 1.39 -6.85 -6.94
CA ARG A 110 1.72 -7.41 -8.25
C ARG A 110 2.93 -6.74 -8.88
N TRP A 111 3.03 -5.44 -8.75
CA TRP A 111 4.14 -4.66 -9.31
C TRP A 111 5.47 -4.94 -8.61
N CYS A 112 5.50 -5.01 -7.30
CA CYS A 112 6.71 -5.18 -6.51
C CYS A 112 7.09 -6.66 -6.28
N TRP A 113 6.11 -7.52 -5.97
CA TRP A 113 6.34 -8.95 -5.66
C TRP A 113 6.09 -9.88 -6.85
N GLY A 114 5.45 -9.40 -7.91
CA GLY A 114 5.06 -10.22 -9.03
C GLY A 114 3.79 -11.02 -8.78
N VAL A 115 3.68 -12.20 -9.39
CA VAL A 115 2.49 -13.06 -9.24
C VAL A 115 2.55 -13.81 -7.93
N VAL A 116 1.59 -13.53 -7.04
CA VAL A 116 1.40 -14.26 -5.78
C VAL A 116 0.02 -14.94 -5.80
N GLY A 117 -0.10 -16.06 -5.08
CA GLY A 117 -1.36 -16.77 -4.99
C GLY A 117 -2.46 -15.95 -4.31
N LYS A 118 -3.72 -16.25 -4.61
CA LYS A 118 -4.89 -15.54 -4.06
C LYS A 118 -4.90 -15.54 -2.53
N GLU A 119 -4.50 -16.66 -1.92
CA GLU A 119 -4.48 -16.86 -0.48
C GLU A 119 -3.25 -16.24 0.20
N ILE A 120 -2.25 -15.82 -0.58
CA ILE A 120 -1.04 -15.18 -0.04
C ILE A 120 -1.31 -13.70 0.19
N ARG A 121 -1.19 -13.29 1.43
CA ARG A 121 -1.30 -11.89 1.83
C ARG A 121 0.07 -11.32 2.13
N VAL A 122 0.36 -10.19 1.51
CA VAL A 122 1.62 -9.48 1.66
C VAL A 122 1.37 -8.21 2.47
N LEU A 123 2.17 -8.03 3.51
CA LEU A 123 2.16 -6.80 4.28
C LEU A 123 2.70 -5.65 3.43
N LEU A 124 2.01 -4.51 3.45
CA LEU A 124 2.38 -3.32 2.67
C LEU A 124 3.01 -2.26 3.56
N PRO A 125 3.95 -1.46 3.03
CA PRO A 125 4.55 -0.39 3.80
C PRO A 125 3.56 0.74 4.08
N SER A 126 3.68 1.33 5.25
CA SER A 126 2.81 2.41 5.73
C SER A 126 2.74 3.60 4.77
N CYS A 127 3.86 4.02 4.19
CA CYS A 127 3.92 5.14 3.25
C CYS A 127 3.02 4.93 2.03
N ALA A 128 3.05 3.74 1.44
CA ALA A 128 2.23 3.40 0.28
C ALA A 128 0.75 3.30 0.65
N VAL A 129 0.44 2.65 1.76
CA VAL A 129 -0.95 2.52 2.26
C VAL A 129 -1.55 3.90 2.54
N CYS A 130 -0.82 4.77 3.22
CA CYS A 130 -1.28 6.12 3.54
C CYS A 130 -1.47 6.98 2.28
N CYS A 131 -0.56 6.87 1.30
CA CYS A 131 -0.68 7.56 0.02
C CYS A 131 -1.94 7.12 -0.75
N ILE A 132 -2.21 5.83 -0.80
CA ILE A 132 -3.40 5.27 -1.45
C ILE A 132 -4.69 5.73 -0.74
N ARG A 133 -4.70 5.68 0.59
CA ARG A 133 -5.85 6.16 1.39
C ARG A 133 -6.13 7.64 1.19
N ALA A 134 -5.09 8.47 1.13
CA ALA A 134 -5.20 9.89 0.88
C ALA A 134 -5.70 10.22 -0.53
N HIS A 135 -5.35 9.37 -1.52
CA HIS A 135 -5.77 9.56 -2.90
C HIS A 135 -7.22 9.11 -3.15
N PHE A 136 -7.68 8.08 -2.46
CA PHE A 136 -9.05 7.56 -2.53
C PHE A 136 -9.73 7.67 -1.15
N PRO A 137 -9.99 8.88 -0.66
CA PRO A 137 -10.57 9.07 0.66
C PRO A 137 -12.04 8.62 0.70
N PRO A 138 -12.52 8.19 1.89
CA PRO A 138 -13.94 7.99 2.11
C PRO A 138 -14.67 9.35 2.03
N PRO A 139 -15.98 9.37 1.66
CA PRO A 139 -16.77 10.58 1.71
C PRO A 139 -17.03 11.00 3.16
N GLY A 140 -17.13 12.31 3.41
CA GLY A 140 -17.39 12.86 4.73
C GLY A 140 -16.14 13.36 5.45
N ARG A 141 -16.23 13.46 6.78
CA ARG A 141 -15.11 13.91 7.62
C ARG A 141 -14.19 12.73 7.93
N GLU A 142 -12.90 13.01 8.06
CA GLU A 142 -11.90 11.99 8.43
C GLU A 142 -12.25 11.31 9.77
N ASP A 143 -12.81 12.06 10.72
CA ASP A 143 -13.16 11.55 12.05
C ASP A 143 -14.33 10.54 12.03
N ASP A 144 -15.14 10.55 10.99
CA ASP A 144 -16.34 9.69 10.86
C ASP A 144 -16.03 8.33 10.23
N PHE A 145 -14.80 8.08 9.81
CA PHE A 145 -14.42 6.87 9.11
C PHE A 145 -13.15 6.22 9.70
N GLN A 146 -13.26 4.95 10.01
CA GLN A 146 -12.13 4.14 10.45
C GLN A 146 -11.74 3.16 9.34
N PHE A 147 -10.48 3.20 8.92
CA PHE A 147 -9.95 2.23 7.96
C PHE A 147 -9.81 0.86 8.61
N GLU A 148 -10.22 -0.17 7.87
CA GLU A 148 -9.90 -1.54 8.22
C GLU A 148 -8.39 -1.77 8.01
N GLY A 149 -7.74 -2.38 9.01
CA GLY A 149 -6.34 -2.71 8.94
C GLY A 149 -6.06 -3.98 8.11
N PHE A 150 -4.80 -4.35 8.05
CA PHE A 150 -4.35 -5.57 7.41
C PHE A 150 -4.92 -6.81 8.12
N HIS A 151 -5.38 -7.79 7.36
CA HIS A 151 -5.84 -9.09 7.85
C HIS A 151 -4.99 -10.21 7.26
N PHE A 152 -4.55 -11.12 8.11
CA PHE A 152 -3.91 -12.35 7.66
C PHE A 152 -4.93 -13.27 6.99
N ALA A 153 -4.46 -14.23 6.18
CA ALA A 153 -5.34 -15.10 5.41
C ALA A 153 -6.19 -16.04 6.28
N ASP A 154 -5.79 -16.29 7.51
CA ASP A 154 -6.45 -17.14 8.51
C ASP A 154 -7.34 -16.36 9.50
N GLU A 155 -7.44 -15.04 9.36
CA GLU A 155 -8.39 -14.18 10.07
C GLU A 155 -9.69 -14.03 9.25
#